data_cb185255636d6cbf05d6bc8bfa7c013e
#
_entry.id   cb185255636d6cbf05d6bc8bfa7c013e
#
_cell.length_a   1.000
_cell.length_b   1.000
_cell.length_c   1.000
_cell.angle_alpha   90.00
_cell.angle_beta   90.00
_cell.angle_gamma   90.00
#
_symmetry.space_group_name_H-M   'P 1'
#
loop_
_entity.id
_entity.type
_entity.pdbx_description
1 polymer ?
#
loop_
_entity_poly.entity_id
_entity_poly.type
_entity_poly.pdbx_seq_one_letter_code
_entity_poly.pdbx_strand_id
1 'polypeptide(L)'
;LHSGLTGRFEKGQTPHNKGKKFPNRPPNSGYFKKGNKPPNYVPVGTINYTTDGYPKEKIGEPNKWVLKHRKVWEEHHGPIPKGYSVCFLDRDKTNYDISNLILLSNEELARMNQNNYFSSDPELTKLGAGITKLSRKIKQQE
;
A
#
# COMPACT_ATOMS: atom_id res chain seq x y z
N LEU A 1 57.64 14.66 0.03
CA LEU A 1 56.95 13.46 -0.41
C LEU A 1 55.65 13.33 0.42
N HIS A 2 54.52 13.86 -0.06
CA HIS A 2 53.22 13.68 0.55
C HIS A 2 52.69 12.33 0.05
N SER A 3 52.72 11.31 0.91
CA SER A 3 52.01 10.06 0.72
C SER A 3 50.49 10.38 0.81
N GLY A 4 49.79 10.20 -0.30
CA GLY A 4 48.35 10.48 -0.41
C GLY A 4 47.56 9.68 0.61
N LEU A 5 46.93 10.38 1.52
CA LEU A 5 45.86 9.88 2.36
C LEU A 5 44.65 9.60 1.50
N THR A 6 44.58 8.42 0.91
CA THR A 6 43.31 7.89 0.41
C THR A 6 42.41 7.69 1.63
N GLY A 7 41.36 8.49 1.80
CA GLY A 7 40.46 8.47 2.96
C GLY A 7 39.68 7.16 3.17
N ARG A 8 40.27 6.01 2.83
CA ARG A 8 39.73 4.67 3.05
C ARG A 8 40.33 4.08 4.33
N PHE A 9 39.47 3.73 5.25
CA PHE A 9 39.87 2.91 6.41
C PHE A 9 40.30 1.53 5.96
N GLU A 10 41.47 1.07 6.40
CA GLU A 10 41.91 -0.29 6.20
C GLU A 10 41.09 -1.28 7.01
N LYS A 11 40.90 -2.51 6.47
CA LYS A 11 40.15 -3.57 7.14
C LYS A 11 40.84 -3.92 8.47
N GLY A 12 40.14 -3.73 9.58
CA GLY A 12 40.67 -3.95 10.93
C GLY A 12 41.11 -2.68 11.68
N GLN A 13 41.12 -1.53 11.01
CA GLN A 13 41.46 -0.26 11.64
C GLN A 13 40.37 0.19 12.60
N THR A 14 40.73 0.43 13.86
CA THR A 14 39.81 0.94 14.87
C THR A 14 39.63 2.44 14.70
N PRO A 15 38.39 2.95 14.50
CA PRO A 15 38.16 4.39 14.44
C PRO A 15 38.67 5.10 15.69
N HIS A 16 39.29 6.27 15.53
CA HIS A 16 39.90 7.05 16.63
C HIS A 16 38.90 7.43 17.74
N ASN A 17 37.60 7.40 17.44
CA ASN A 17 36.52 7.72 18.35
C ASN A 17 35.80 6.49 18.94
N LYS A 18 36.24 5.25 18.62
CA LYS A 18 35.64 4.02 19.15
C LYS A 18 35.78 3.98 20.67
N GLY A 19 34.67 3.89 21.39
CA GLY A 19 34.62 3.86 22.86
C GLY A 19 34.76 5.21 23.57
N LYS A 20 34.96 6.31 22.82
CA LYS A 20 35.00 7.66 23.44
C LYS A 20 33.58 8.20 23.57
N LYS A 21 33.17 8.48 24.83
CA LYS A 21 31.96 9.27 25.10
C LYS A 21 32.33 10.75 25.00
N PHE A 22 31.57 11.51 24.24
CA PHE A 22 31.73 12.98 24.15
C PHE A 22 30.61 13.64 24.99
N PRO A 23 30.80 13.76 26.32
CA PRO A 23 29.77 14.24 27.25
C PRO A 23 29.35 15.68 27.00
N ASN A 24 30.22 16.48 26.37
CA ASN A 24 30.00 17.91 26.13
C ASN A 24 29.71 18.23 24.63
N ARG A 25 29.22 17.27 23.89
CA ARG A 25 28.79 17.60 22.54
C ARG A 25 27.55 18.49 22.62
N PRO A 26 27.62 19.76 22.14
CA PRO A 26 26.42 20.59 22.14
C PRO A 26 25.31 19.89 21.38
N PRO A 27 24.03 20.00 21.80
CA PRO A 27 22.93 19.43 21.08
C PRO A 27 22.97 20.00 19.65
N ASN A 28 23.28 19.14 18.68
CA ASN A 28 23.24 19.52 17.27
C ASN A 28 21.82 20.04 16.98
N SER A 29 21.73 21.25 16.46
CA SER A 29 20.46 21.85 16.04
C SER A 29 19.70 20.99 15.01
N GLY A 30 20.39 20.00 14.42
CA GLY A 30 19.82 19.00 13.51
C GLY A 30 19.28 17.73 14.16
N TYR A 31 19.37 17.55 15.49
CA TYR A 31 18.74 16.41 16.14
C TYR A 31 17.23 16.64 16.28
N PHE A 32 16.46 15.76 15.63
CA PHE A 32 15.02 15.72 15.86
C PHE A 32 14.76 15.37 17.34
N LYS A 33 14.13 16.26 18.08
CA LYS A 33 13.68 15.97 19.43
C LYS A 33 12.57 14.92 19.37
N LYS A 34 12.56 13.99 20.35
CA LYS A 34 11.47 13.01 20.49
C LYS A 34 10.13 13.75 20.53
N GLY A 35 9.22 13.40 19.60
CA GLY A 35 7.92 14.09 19.45
C GLY A 35 7.88 15.17 18.39
N ASN A 36 9.00 15.59 17.80
CA ASN A 36 8.99 16.50 16.67
C ASN A 36 8.36 15.85 15.44
N LYS A 37 7.36 16.49 14.87
CA LYS A 37 6.78 16.08 13.61
C LYS A 37 7.63 16.64 12.46
N PRO A 38 8.01 15.82 11.45
CA PRO A 38 8.76 16.31 10.31
C PRO A 38 7.91 17.31 9.50
N PRO A 39 8.53 18.22 8.71
CA PRO A 39 7.79 19.20 7.91
C PRO A 39 6.76 18.60 6.93
N ASN A 40 7.01 17.37 6.48
CA ASN A 40 6.12 16.60 5.61
C ASN A 40 5.19 15.64 6.37
N TYR A 41 4.97 15.90 7.67
CA TYR A 41 4.06 15.09 8.47
C TYR A 41 2.63 15.17 7.93
N VAL A 42 2.05 14.00 7.72
CA VAL A 42 0.67 13.84 7.27
C VAL A 42 -0.15 13.27 8.43
N PRO A 43 -1.22 13.94 8.89
CA PRO A 43 -2.05 13.45 9.99
C PRO A 43 -2.86 12.20 9.61
N VAL A 44 -3.26 11.44 10.63
CA VAL A 44 -4.22 10.32 10.45
C VAL A 44 -5.55 10.86 9.93
N GLY A 45 -6.20 10.13 9.03
CA GLY A 45 -7.43 10.54 8.34
C GLY A 45 -7.19 11.27 7.02
N THR A 46 -5.93 11.64 6.69
CA THR A 46 -5.64 12.27 5.40
C THR A 46 -5.80 11.26 4.26
N ILE A 47 -6.46 11.72 3.20
CA ILE A 47 -6.60 10.97 1.94
C ILE A 47 -5.51 11.45 0.98
N ASN A 48 -4.80 10.51 0.37
CA ASN A 48 -3.82 10.73 -0.69
C ASN A 48 -4.06 9.71 -1.80
N TYR A 49 -3.40 9.88 -2.96
CA TYR A 49 -3.55 8.97 -4.09
C TYR A 49 -2.26 8.19 -4.32
N THR A 50 -2.40 6.95 -4.78
CA THR A 50 -1.28 6.17 -5.29
C THR A 50 -0.88 6.67 -6.68
N THR A 51 0.30 6.26 -7.15
CA THR A 51 0.74 6.55 -8.55
C THR A 51 -0.28 6.06 -9.58
N ASP A 52 -0.98 4.97 -9.28
CA ASP A 52 -2.01 4.40 -10.14
C ASP A 52 -3.39 5.07 -9.99
N GLY A 53 -3.50 6.14 -9.19
CA GLY A 53 -4.74 6.90 -8.99
C GLY A 53 -5.71 6.33 -7.96
N TYR A 54 -5.33 5.31 -7.18
CA TYR A 54 -6.21 4.80 -6.11
C TYR A 54 -6.17 5.70 -4.88
N PRO A 55 -7.32 6.11 -4.32
CA PRO A 55 -7.36 6.81 -3.06
C PRO A 55 -6.95 5.89 -1.90
N LYS A 56 -6.04 6.38 -1.06
CA LYS A 56 -5.59 5.74 0.18
C LYS A 56 -5.76 6.67 1.36
N GLU A 57 -6.11 6.13 2.50
CA GLU A 57 -6.32 6.86 3.76
C GLU A 57 -5.26 6.46 4.77
N LYS A 58 -4.70 7.43 5.48
CA LYS A 58 -3.79 7.16 6.58
C LYS A 58 -4.59 6.76 7.82
N ILE A 59 -4.41 5.52 8.27
CA ILE A 59 -5.17 4.94 9.39
C ILE A 59 -4.37 4.90 10.70
N GLY A 60 -3.07 5.14 10.67
CA GLY A 60 -2.23 5.06 11.87
C GLY A 60 -0.81 5.55 11.68
N GLU A 61 -0.17 5.76 12.83
CA GLU A 61 1.24 6.17 12.89
C GLU A 61 2.18 4.94 12.88
N PRO A 62 3.42 5.10 12.43
CA PRO A 62 4.00 6.30 11.83
C PRO A 62 3.55 6.50 10.38
N ASN A 63 3.21 5.44 9.64
CA ASN A 63 2.94 5.52 8.19
C ASN A 63 2.06 4.36 7.71
N LYS A 64 0.95 4.10 8.42
CA LYS A 64 -0.02 3.06 8.06
C LYS A 64 -1.07 3.62 7.12
N TRP A 65 -1.10 3.10 5.88
CA TRP A 65 -2.04 3.50 4.84
C TRP A 65 -2.86 2.30 4.38
N VAL A 66 -4.14 2.54 4.10
CA VAL A 66 -5.05 1.55 3.53
C VAL A 66 -5.74 2.15 2.32
N LEU A 67 -5.96 1.35 1.28
CA LEU A 67 -6.73 1.77 0.12
C LEU A 67 -8.19 2.00 0.53
N LYS A 68 -8.78 3.12 0.10
CA LYS A 68 -10.11 3.56 0.55
C LYS A 68 -11.20 2.54 0.23
N HIS A 69 -11.22 2.00 -0.99
CA HIS A 69 -12.20 0.98 -1.40
C HIS A 69 -12.11 -0.30 -0.54
N ARG A 70 -10.89 -0.73 -0.13
CA ARG A 70 -10.74 -1.89 0.76
C ARG A 70 -11.26 -1.60 2.15
N LYS A 71 -10.99 -0.40 2.68
CA LYS A 71 -11.50 0.03 3.98
C LYS A 71 -13.02 0.04 3.98
N VAL A 72 -13.65 0.66 2.98
CA VAL A 72 -15.12 0.68 2.84
C VAL A 72 -15.69 -0.73 2.75
N TRP A 73 -15.05 -1.62 1.98
CA TRP A 73 -15.48 -3.02 1.91
C TRP A 73 -15.42 -3.71 3.27
N GLU A 74 -14.31 -3.57 3.98
CA GLU A 74 -14.10 -4.20 5.29
C GLU A 74 -15.06 -3.69 6.36
N GLU A 75 -15.44 -2.42 6.31
CA GLU A 75 -16.43 -1.83 7.21
C GLU A 75 -17.85 -2.42 7.02
N HIS A 76 -18.19 -2.83 5.80
CA HIS A 76 -19.53 -3.37 5.48
C HIS A 76 -19.61 -4.90 5.49
N HIS A 77 -18.56 -5.59 5.09
CA HIS A 77 -18.56 -7.04 4.89
C HIS A 77 -17.55 -7.80 5.76
N GLY A 78 -16.75 -7.06 6.55
CA GLY A 78 -15.69 -7.65 7.36
C GLY A 78 -14.39 -7.89 6.56
N PRO A 79 -13.40 -8.55 7.17
CA PRO A 79 -12.05 -8.66 6.64
C PRO A 79 -12.01 -9.40 5.30
N ILE A 80 -11.21 -8.87 4.38
CA ILE A 80 -11.02 -9.46 3.04
C ILE A 80 -10.24 -10.79 3.18
N PRO A 81 -10.79 -11.93 2.71
CA PRO A 81 -10.11 -13.22 2.77
C PRO A 81 -8.82 -13.24 1.94
N LYS A 82 -7.85 -14.05 2.35
CA LYS A 82 -6.62 -14.26 1.59
C LYS A 82 -6.95 -14.83 0.20
N GLY A 83 -6.35 -14.27 -0.84
CA GLY A 83 -6.60 -14.68 -2.22
C GLY A 83 -7.81 -14.01 -2.87
N TYR A 84 -8.37 -12.99 -2.22
CA TYR A 84 -9.46 -12.19 -2.78
C TYR A 84 -9.04 -10.72 -2.94
N SER A 85 -9.66 -10.06 -3.90
CA SER A 85 -9.46 -8.64 -4.19
C SER A 85 -10.79 -7.93 -4.36
N VAL A 86 -10.86 -6.69 -3.87
CA VAL A 86 -12.02 -5.82 -4.08
C VAL A 86 -11.79 -5.05 -5.37
N CYS A 87 -12.75 -5.11 -6.29
CA CYS A 87 -12.68 -4.48 -7.60
C CYS A 87 -13.84 -3.49 -7.77
N PHE A 88 -13.66 -2.54 -8.69
CA PHE A 88 -14.69 -1.56 -9.07
C PHE A 88 -15.52 -2.10 -10.23
N LEU A 89 -16.84 -1.94 -10.16
CA LEU A 89 -17.74 -2.38 -11.20
C LEU A 89 -17.72 -1.47 -12.44
N ASP A 90 -17.58 -0.15 -12.22
CA ASP A 90 -17.55 0.89 -13.27
C ASP A 90 -16.14 1.25 -13.78
N ARG A 91 -15.10 0.59 -13.26
CA ARG A 91 -13.67 0.89 -13.52
C ARG A 91 -13.21 2.27 -13.00
N ASP A 92 -14.06 3.04 -12.34
CA ASP A 92 -13.66 4.29 -11.69
C ASP A 92 -13.06 4.03 -10.31
N LYS A 93 -11.76 4.27 -10.19
CA LYS A 93 -11.00 4.07 -8.96
C LYS A 93 -11.37 5.05 -7.85
N THR A 94 -12.04 6.15 -8.19
CA THR A 94 -12.45 7.18 -7.26
C THR A 94 -13.85 6.96 -6.68
N ASN A 95 -14.65 6.12 -7.35
CA ASN A 95 -15.99 5.73 -6.91
C ASN A 95 -15.92 4.50 -5.99
N TYR A 96 -15.66 4.75 -4.71
CA TYR A 96 -15.55 3.69 -3.67
C TYR A 96 -16.86 3.43 -2.92
N ASP A 97 -18.02 3.79 -3.51
CA ASP A 97 -19.32 3.40 -2.96
C ASP A 97 -19.44 1.88 -2.90
N ILE A 98 -20.05 1.38 -1.80
CA ILE A 98 -20.17 -0.06 -1.56
C ILE A 98 -20.96 -0.78 -2.68
N SER A 99 -21.92 -0.11 -3.29
CA SER A 99 -22.71 -0.62 -4.42
C SER A 99 -21.89 -0.83 -5.69
N ASN A 100 -20.77 -0.09 -5.83
CA ASN A 100 -19.83 -0.18 -6.95
C ASN A 100 -18.68 -1.15 -6.70
N LEU A 101 -18.60 -1.74 -5.52
CA LEU A 101 -17.51 -2.67 -5.16
C LEU A 101 -17.96 -4.12 -5.28
N ILE A 102 -17.05 -4.98 -5.72
CA ILE A 102 -17.25 -6.43 -5.79
C ILE A 102 -16.01 -7.16 -5.30
N LEU A 103 -16.22 -8.25 -4.54
CA LEU A 103 -15.16 -9.14 -4.13
C LEU A 103 -15.00 -10.28 -5.13
N LEU A 104 -13.79 -10.45 -5.64
CA LEU A 104 -13.43 -11.51 -6.57
C LEU A 104 -12.22 -12.28 -6.03
N SER A 105 -12.19 -13.60 -6.24
CA SER A 105 -10.97 -14.36 -6.03
C SER A 105 -9.92 -14.01 -7.10
N ASN A 106 -8.64 -14.25 -6.82
CA ASN A 106 -7.57 -13.97 -7.79
C ASN A 106 -7.78 -14.75 -9.12
N GLU A 107 -8.34 -15.95 -9.05
CA GLU A 107 -8.69 -16.75 -10.22
C GLU A 107 -9.83 -16.10 -11.03
N GLU A 108 -10.89 -15.66 -10.36
CA GLU A 108 -12.02 -14.96 -11.00
C GLU A 108 -11.55 -13.64 -11.63
N LEU A 109 -10.71 -12.90 -10.91
CA LEU A 109 -10.13 -11.65 -11.42
C LEU A 109 -9.27 -11.87 -12.67
N ALA A 110 -8.45 -12.93 -12.68
CA ALA A 110 -7.64 -13.27 -13.85
C ALA A 110 -8.53 -13.59 -15.07
N ARG A 111 -9.60 -14.36 -14.88
CA ARG A 111 -10.57 -14.67 -15.97
C ARG A 111 -11.33 -13.44 -16.44
N MET A 112 -11.74 -12.55 -15.53
CA MET A 112 -12.38 -11.28 -15.86
C MET A 112 -11.49 -10.43 -16.76
N ASN A 113 -10.19 -10.34 -16.43
CA ASN A 113 -9.21 -9.61 -17.25
C ASN A 113 -8.96 -10.30 -18.60
N GLN A 114 -8.80 -11.62 -18.62
CA GLN A 114 -8.55 -12.40 -19.82
C GLN A 114 -9.68 -12.26 -20.84
N ASN A 115 -10.93 -12.24 -20.37
CA ASN A 115 -12.12 -12.16 -21.21
C ASN A 115 -12.63 -10.72 -21.41
N ASN A 116 -11.91 -9.71 -20.91
CA ASN A 116 -12.31 -8.30 -20.99
C ASN A 116 -13.73 -8.03 -20.44
N TYR A 117 -14.11 -8.68 -19.34
CA TYR A 117 -15.43 -8.54 -18.73
C TYR A 117 -15.60 -7.28 -17.88
N PHE A 118 -14.54 -6.50 -17.68
CA PHE A 118 -14.64 -5.19 -17.06
C PHE A 118 -15.13 -4.15 -18.06
N SER A 119 -16.22 -3.48 -17.74
CA SER A 119 -16.84 -2.41 -18.52
C SER A 119 -16.93 -1.12 -17.69
N SER A 120 -17.18 0.01 -18.33
CA SER A 120 -17.61 1.25 -17.66
C SER A 120 -19.06 1.16 -17.14
N ASP A 121 -19.83 0.20 -17.65
CA ASP A 121 -21.17 -0.12 -17.17
C ASP A 121 -21.06 -1.15 -16.02
N PRO A 122 -21.48 -0.79 -14.79
CA PRO A 122 -21.43 -1.67 -13.63
C PRO A 122 -22.22 -2.97 -13.80
N GLU A 123 -23.35 -2.93 -14.51
CA GLU A 123 -24.20 -4.12 -14.71
C GLU A 123 -23.53 -5.13 -15.64
N LEU A 124 -22.86 -4.67 -16.69
CA LEU A 124 -22.10 -5.56 -17.57
C LEU A 124 -20.93 -6.22 -16.83
N THR A 125 -20.20 -5.47 -16.02
CA THR A 125 -19.13 -6.01 -15.20
C THR A 125 -19.66 -7.04 -14.19
N LYS A 126 -20.81 -6.78 -13.58
CA LYS A 126 -21.46 -7.68 -12.64
C LYS A 126 -21.92 -8.99 -13.32
N LEU A 127 -22.45 -8.92 -14.53
CA LEU A 127 -22.77 -10.10 -15.36
C LEU A 127 -21.53 -10.92 -15.66
N GLY A 128 -20.43 -10.29 -16.09
CA GLY A 128 -19.13 -10.94 -16.32
C GLY A 128 -18.60 -11.66 -15.08
N ALA A 129 -18.72 -11.03 -13.91
CA ALA A 129 -18.36 -11.64 -12.64
C ALA A 129 -19.26 -12.87 -12.32
N GLY A 130 -20.54 -12.79 -12.60
CA GLY A 130 -21.48 -13.90 -12.47
C GLY A 130 -21.09 -15.10 -13.33
N ILE A 131 -20.83 -14.88 -14.62
CA ILE A 131 -20.37 -15.91 -15.56
C ILE A 131 -19.08 -16.58 -15.06
N THR A 132 -18.12 -15.77 -14.59
CA THR A 132 -16.84 -16.27 -14.10
C THR A 132 -17.01 -17.14 -12.84
N LYS A 133 -17.88 -16.74 -11.91
CA LYS A 133 -18.21 -17.51 -10.70
C LYS A 133 -18.91 -18.83 -11.03
N LEU A 134 -19.84 -18.83 -11.98
CA LEU A 134 -20.52 -20.06 -12.46
C LEU A 134 -19.55 -21.03 -13.12
N SER A 135 -18.69 -20.55 -14.01
CA SER A 135 -17.67 -21.37 -14.67
C SER A 135 -16.71 -22.04 -13.70
N ARG A 136 -16.38 -21.36 -12.60
CA ARG A 136 -15.57 -21.93 -11.52
C ARG A 136 -16.30 -23.06 -10.79
N LYS A 137 -17.59 -22.84 -10.45
CA LYS A 137 -18.39 -23.87 -9.76
C LYS A 137 -18.54 -25.15 -10.58
N ILE A 138 -18.75 -25.03 -11.91
CA ILE A 138 -18.86 -26.17 -12.82
C ILE A 138 -17.57 -27.01 -12.80
N LYS A 139 -16.40 -26.35 -12.91
CA LYS A 139 -15.10 -27.03 -12.88
C LYS A 139 -14.77 -27.73 -11.55
N GLN A 140 -15.42 -27.38 -10.46
CA GLN A 140 -15.23 -28.01 -9.17
C GLN A 140 -16.11 -29.25 -8.97
N GLN A 141 -17.07 -29.49 -9.87
CA GLN A 141 -17.99 -30.62 -9.84
C GLN A 141 -17.60 -31.75 -10.81
N GLU A 142 -16.61 -31.50 -11.68
CA GLU A 142 -15.95 -32.48 -12.54
C GLU A 142 -14.74 -33.13 -11.84
#